data_effd1f57849a11ee47845f6ea617f10f
#
_entry.id   effd1f57849a11ee47845f6ea617f10f
#
_cell.length_a   1.000
_cell.length_b   1.000
_cell.length_c   1.000
_cell.angle_alpha   90.00
_cell.angle_beta   90.00
_cell.angle_gamma   90.00
#
_symmetry.space_group_name_H-M   'P 1'
#
loop_
_entity.id
_entity.type
_entity.pdbx_description
1 polymer ?
#
loop_
_entity_poly.entity_id
_entity_poly.type
_entity_poly.pdbx_seq_one_letter_code
_entity_poly.pdbx_strand_id
1 'polypeptide(L)'
;MAASRALNDRFRMLFEAAPNGVIAFDAAGCIILLNAQVEKMFGYTRAELIGRPTEVLVPVRFQQGHAGLRKKFAAAPQIRPMGTGRDLLGVRKDGSEFLVEVGLNSMATSTGNVVVATIVDITERKRAADEKIIHERVQERVQVYQQLGIPAAVLQQAGQVVLTNPLFKDLHSQFVFKGDRIEVSDPTVNESFKQELASLDRRNHDKIVYSSPVFAADGHTPLIFHLLPMEGSVGSTLGTLIVTMLDALDVPSSELVERLFALAPAEARVAALIGSGLSPRQAAKKLGISEGTVRTTLKHVFTKVGVSRQSELAVLLTKLTLR
;
A
#
# COMPACT_ATOMS: atom_id res chain seq x y z
N MET A 1 34.21 5.08 52.19
CA MET A 1 34.90 5.19 50.89
C MET A 1 34.67 3.94 50.02
N ALA A 2 34.85 2.70 50.52
CA ALA A 2 34.66 1.48 49.71
C ALA A 2 33.22 1.26 49.19
N ALA A 3 32.19 1.49 50.01
CA ALA A 3 30.78 1.35 49.62
C ALA A 3 30.37 2.35 48.52
N SER A 4 30.83 3.57 48.57
CA SER A 4 30.57 4.59 47.54
C SER A 4 31.24 4.25 46.20
N ARG A 5 32.42 3.65 46.25
CA ARG A 5 33.15 3.20 45.03
C ARG A 5 32.45 2.01 44.38
N ALA A 6 32.04 1.03 45.18
CA ALA A 6 31.29 -0.12 44.68
C ALA A 6 29.90 0.29 44.09
N LEU A 7 29.21 1.26 44.64
CA LEU A 7 27.97 1.78 44.11
C LEU A 7 28.20 2.51 42.77
N ASN A 8 29.28 3.30 42.67
CA ASN A 8 29.64 4.00 41.45
C ASN A 8 30.02 3.03 40.30
N ASP A 9 30.75 1.96 40.62
CA ASP A 9 31.11 0.92 39.66
C ASP A 9 29.87 0.17 39.14
N ARG A 10 28.90 -0.17 40.01
CA ARG A 10 27.62 -0.78 39.61
C ARG A 10 26.81 0.14 38.75
N PHE A 11 26.71 1.42 39.12
CA PHE A 11 25.98 2.41 38.30
C PHE A 11 26.60 2.51 36.89
N ARG A 12 27.94 2.59 36.81
CA ARG A 12 28.65 2.64 35.54
C ARG A 12 28.42 1.41 34.70
N MET A 13 28.43 0.22 35.29
CA MET A 13 28.11 -1.03 34.57
C MET A 13 26.69 -1.02 34.00
N LEU A 14 25.68 -0.64 34.78
CA LEU A 14 24.30 -0.56 34.33
C LEU A 14 24.11 0.48 33.23
N PHE A 15 24.77 1.63 33.36
CA PHE A 15 24.70 2.69 32.36
C PHE A 15 25.33 2.26 31.03
N GLU A 16 26.48 1.59 31.05
CA GLU A 16 27.17 1.11 29.85
C GLU A 16 26.44 -0.09 29.22
N ALA A 17 25.79 -0.93 30.02
CA ALA A 17 25.03 -2.09 29.55
C ALA A 17 23.62 -1.76 29.08
N ALA A 18 23.15 -0.52 29.23
CA ALA A 18 21.82 -0.13 28.82
C ALA A 18 21.62 -0.37 27.31
N PRO A 19 20.52 -1.04 26.89
CA PRO A 19 20.27 -1.35 25.48
C PRO A 19 19.96 -0.09 24.63
N ASN A 20 19.52 0.97 25.29
CA ASN A 20 19.22 2.26 24.66
C ASN A 20 20.42 3.20 24.75
N GLY A 21 20.56 4.11 23.78
CA GLY A 21 21.50 5.20 23.89
C GLY A 21 21.09 6.13 25.04
N VAL A 22 22.02 6.42 25.96
CA VAL A 22 21.81 7.37 27.05
C VAL A 22 22.89 8.46 26.95
N ILE A 23 22.41 9.71 26.89
CA ILE A 23 23.28 10.88 26.77
C ILE A 23 22.87 11.90 27.84
N ALA A 24 23.84 12.51 28.49
CA ALA A 24 23.58 13.65 29.39
C ALA A 24 24.27 14.89 28.84
N PHE A 25 23.62 16.03 28.98
CA PHE A 25 24.16 17.31 28.55
C PHE A 25 23.85 18.42 29.57
N ASP A 26 24.72 19.40 29.62
CA ASP A 26 24.62 20.54 30.52
C ASP A 26 23.57 21.58 30.06
N ALA A 27 23.43 22.65 30.80
CA ALA A 27 22.51 23.74 30.50
C ALA A 27 22.85 24.46 29.18
N ALA A 28 24.11 24.45 28.74
CA ALA A 28 24.54 24.98 27.46
C ALA A 28 24.19 24.01 26.28
N GLY A 29 23.91 22.75 26.61
CA GLY A 29 23.60 21.68 25.65
C GLY A 29 24.82 20.92 25.20
N CYS A 30 25.94 21.07 25.91
CA CYS A 30 27.17 20.31 25.65
C CYS A 30 27.05 18.93 26.26
N ILE A 31 27.42 17.91 25.52
CA ILE A 31 27.43 16.52 25.95
C ILE A 31 28.48 16.33 27.06
N ILE A 32 28.04 15.87 28.23
CA ILE A 32 28.92 15.62 29.39
C ILE A 32 29.06 14.14 29.70
N LEU A 33 28.12 13.29 29.26
CA LEU A 33 28.16 11.86 29.50
C LEU A 33 27.38 11.14 28.37
N LEU A 34 27.89 9.97 27.97
CA LEU A 34 27.18 9.08 27.05
C LEU A 34 27.61 7.62 27.31
N ASN A 35 26.72 6.66 27.01
CA ASN A 35 27.03 5.24 27.11
C ASN A 35 27.54 4.66 25.80
N ALA A 36 28.06 3.43 25.85
CA ALA A 36 28.57 2.71 24.68
C ALA A 36 27.56 2.53 23.56
N GLN A 37 26.27 2.49 23.89
CA GLN A 37 25.22 2.35 22.88
C GLN A 37 25.09 3.60 21.99
N VAL A 38 25.34 4.79 22.51
CA VAL A 38 25.39 6.03 21.70
C VAL A 38 26.53 5.97 20.71
N GLU A 39 27.72 5.49 21.12
CA GLU A 39 28.86 5.35 20.23
C GLU A 39 28.55 4.40 19.06
N LYS A 40 27.93 3.24 19.35
CA LYS A 40 27.51 2.27 18.33
C LYS A 40 26.44 2.83 17.40
N MET A 41 25.44 3.53 17.98
CA MET A 41 24.29 4.05 17.24
C MET A 41 24.66 5.19 16.29
N PHE A 42 25.51 6.12 16.74
CA PHE A 42 25.88 7.30 15.97
C PHE A 42 27.20 7.20 15.24
N GLY A 43 28.02 6.18 15.52
CA GLY A 43 29.32 5.98 14.86
C GLY A 43 30.44 6.92 15.30
N TYR A 44 30.25 7.67 16.37
CA TYR A 44 31.26 8.52 16.98
C TYR A 44 31.89 7.83 18.18
N THR A 45 33.14 8.13 18.47
CA THR A 45 33.72 7.77 19.74
C THR A 45 33.29 8.76 20.84
N ARG A 46 33.34 8.32 22.09
CA ARG A 46 33.06 9.17 23.26
C ARG A 46 33.89 10.42 23.26
N ALA A 47 35.21 10.30 22.98
CA ALA A 47 36.13 11.41 22.93
C ALA A 47 35.76 12.48 21.88
N GLU A 48 35.10 12.07 20.79
CA GLU A 48 34.65 13.00 19.75
C GLU A 48 33.37 13.72 20.12
N LEU A 49 32.55 13.17 21.04
CA LEU A 49 31.25 13.74 21.39
C LEU A 49 31.27 14.56 22.69
N ILE A 50 32.08 14.19 23.68
CA ILE A 50 32.18 14.93 24.95
C ILE A 50 32.58 16.38 24.69
N GLY A 51 31.84 17.32 25.30
CA GLY A 51 32.01 18.76 25.12
C GLY A 51 31.40 19.36 23.87
N ARG A 52 30.93 18.54 22.94
CA ARG A 52 30.23 19.04 21.72
C ARG A 52 28.76 19.31 21.98
N PRO A 53 28.15 20.25 21.24
CA PRO A 53 26.72 20.48 21.32
C PRO A 53 25.94 19.25 20.79
N THR A 54 24.80 18.94 21.42
CA THR A 54 23.94 17.80 21.05
C THR A 54 23.45 17.90 19.60
N GLU A 55 23.45 19.08 19.02
CA GLU A 55 23.08 19.36 17.64
C GLU A 55 23.93 18.59 16.62
N VAL A 56 25.13 18.13 16.99
CA VAL A 56 25.98 17.28 16.13
C VAL A 56 25.27 15.96 15.75
N LEU A 57 24.34 15.48 16.58
CA LEU A 57 23.57 14.26 16.38
C LEU A 57 22.23 14.48 15.63
N VAL A 58 21.95 15.74 15.26
CA VAL A 58 20.71 16.17 14.60
C VAL A 58 21.03 16.56 13.16
N PRO A 59 20.23 16.15 12.16
CA PRO A 59 20.41 16.58 10.77
C PRO A 59 20.47 18.10 10.63
N VAL A 60 21.38 18.60 9.79
CA VAL A 60 21.73 20.05 9.66
C VAL A 60 20.48 20.92 9.50
N ARG A 61 19.49 20.46 8.70
CA ARG A 61 18.23 21.19 8.46
C ARG A 61 17.37 21.42 9.71
N PHE A 62 17.61 20.66 10.79
CA PHE A 62 16.83 20.75 12.04
C PHE A 62 17.64 21.37 13.20
N GLN A 63 18.94 21.56 13.06
CA GLN A 63 19.84 22.01 14.14
C GLN A 63 19.42 23.36 14.74
N GLN A 64 19.11 24.34 13.88
CA GLN A 64 18.71 25.69 14.33
C GLN A 64 17.39 25.65 15.13
N GLY A 65 16.41 24.88 14.68
CA GLY A 65 15.15 24.67 15.39
C GLY A 65 15.34 23.91 16.69
N HIS A 66 16.20 22.89 16.70
CA HIS A 66 16.50 22.05 17.86
C HIS A 66 17.10 22.87 19.01
N ALA A 67 18.04 23.76 18.76
CA ALA A 67 18.62 24.64 19.77
C ALA A 67 17.56 25.52 20.47
N GLY A 68 16.55 26.00 19.73
CA GLY A 68 15.41 26.72 20.28
C GLY A 68 14.50 25.85 21.17
N LEU A 69 14.23 24.61 20.74
CA LEU A 69 13.44 23.66 21.52
C LEU A 69 14.14 23.25 22.82
N ARG A 70 15.47 23.06 22.78
CA ARG A 70 16.29 22.75 23.95
C ARG A 70 16.23 23.89 25.00
N LYS A 71 16.38 25.14 24.56
CA LYS A 71 16.24 26.31 25.46
C LYS A 71 14.87 26.36 26.13
N LYS A 72 13.78 26.11 25.39
CA LYS A 72 12.42 26.03 25.93
C LYS A 72 12.27 24.90 26.93
N PHE A 73 12.84 23.74 26.67
CA PHE A 73 12.81 22.61 27.62
C PHE A 73 13.59 22.92 28.90
N ALA A 74 14.74 23.55 28.82
CA ALA A 74 15.54 23.96 29.98
C ALA A 74 14.82 24.97 30.87
N ALA A 75 13.99 25.85 30.30
CA ALA A 75 13.21 26.86 31.05
C ALA A 75 12.00 26.24 31.75
N ALA A 76 11.37 25.22 31.24
CA ALA A 76 10.22 24.53 31.82
C ALA A 76 10.34 23.00 31.59
N PRO A 77 11.20 22.31 32.38
CA PRO A 77 11.41 20.89 32.22
C PRO A 77 10.15 20.08 32.53
N GLN A 78 9.71 19.29 31.58
CA GLN A 78 8.64 18.30 31.77
C GLN A 78 9.12 16.95 31.25
N ILE A 79 8.92 15.89 32.04
CA ILE A 79 9.17 14.52 31.58
C ILE A 79 8.17 14.24 30.45
N ARG A 80 8.68 14.10 29.23
CA ARG A 80 7.84 13.79 28.08
C ARG A 80 8.64 13.07 27.00
N PRO A 81 8.00 12.17 26.24
CA PRO A 81 8.58 11.72 25.00
C PRO A 81 8.67 12.91 24.03
N MET A 82 9.79 13.05 23.34
CA MET A 82 9.92 14.02 22.26
C MET A 82 9.27 13.49 20.99
N GLY A 83 8.73 14.40 20.18
CA GLY A 83 8.23 14.04 18.86
C GLY A 83 6.89 13.32 18.83
N THR A 84 6.04 13.47 19.85
CA THR A 84 4.68 12.92 19.82
C THR A 84 3.98 13.31 18.51
N GLY A 85 3.73 12.30 17.63
CA GLY A 85 3.14 12.48 16.30
C GLY A 85 4.11 12.98 15.22
N ARG A 86 5.43 12.99 15.46
CA ARG A 86 6.46 13.34 14.46
C ARG A 86 7.60 12.34 14.48
N ASP A 87 8.06 11.94 13.31
CA ASP A 87 9.28 11.15 13.18
C ASP A 87 10.49 12.04 13.46
N LEU A 88 11.28 11.68 14.48
CA LEU A 88 12.53 12.34 14.78
C LEU A 88 13.68 11.63 14.06
N LEU A 89 14.65 12.40 13.58
CA LEU A 89 15.80 11.88 12.86
C LEU A 89 17.10 12.19 13.62
N GLY A 90 17.92 11.16 13.81
CA GLY A 90 19.32 11.27 14.16
C GLY A 90 20.19 11.24 12.93
N VAL A 91 21.40 11.82 12.99
CA VAL A 91 22.41 11.73 11.94
C VAL A 91 23.66 11.06 12.48
N ARG A 92 24.15 10.04 11.76
CA ARG A 92 25.39 9.33 12.10
C ARG A 92 26.62 10.12 11.60
N LYS A 93 27.80 9.71 12.04
CA LYS A 93 29.08 10.30 11.62
C LYS A 93 29.33 10.23 10.10
N ASP A 94 28.83 9.19 9.44
CA ASP A 94 28.91 9.00 7.98
C ASP A 94 27.88 9.84 7.19
N GLY A 95 27.03 10.61 7.90
CA GLY A 95 25.99 11.43 7.30
C GLY A 95 24.67 10.70 7.07
N SER A 96 24.58 9.39 7.32
CA SER A 96 23.33 8.65 7.21
C SER A 96 22.34 9.05 8.29
N GLU A 97 21.06 9.15 7.92
CA GLU A 97 19.97 9.49 8.82
C GLU A 97 19.20 8.25 9.24
N PHE A 98 18.68 8.25 10.45
CA PHE A 98 17.89 7.15 10.99
C PHE A 98 16.81 7.66 11.94
N LEU A 99 15.74 6.89 12.09
CA LEU A 99 14.61 7.23 12.94
C LEU A 99 14.92 6.99 14.42
N VAL A 100 14.65 7.99 15.25
CA VAL A 100 14.88 7.89 16.68
C VAL A 100 13.64 8.27 17.49
N GLU A 101 13.47 7.58 18.62
CA GLU A 101 12.57 7.97 19.67
C GLU A 101 13.41 8.51 20.84
N VAL A 102 13.07 9.70 21.36
CA VAL A 102 13.87 10.38 22.38
C VAL A 102 12.99 10.68 23.59
N GLY A 103 13.39 10.19 24.75
CA GLY A 103 12.83 10.57 26.05
C GLY A 103 13.76 11.54 26.75
N LEU A 104 13.22 12.64 27.29
CA LEU A 104 13.98 13.63 28.04
C LEU A 104 13.59 13.66 29.51
N ASN A 105 14.57 13.75 30.37
CA ASN A 105 14.41 14.03 31.80
C ASN A 105 15.42 15.08 32.23
N SER A 106 15.05 15.97 33.15
CA SER A 106 15.93 16.99 33.71
C SER A 106 16.16 16.71 35.20
N MET A 107 17.41 16.83 35.61
CA MET A 107 17.83 16.65 37.01
C MET A 107 18.62 17.85 37.46
N ALA A 108 18.25 18.39 38.67
CA ALA A 108 19.06 19.39 39.36
C ALA A 108 20.26 18.68 40.02
N THR A 109 21.46 19.17 39.76
CA THR A 109 22.68 18.70 40.39
C THR A 109 23.37 19.85 41.13
N SER A 110 24.39 19.52 41.95
CA SER A 110 25.18 20.54 42.63
C SER A 110 25.96 21.49 41.71
N THR A 111 26.12 21.09 40.44
CA THR A 111 26.84 21.85 39.40
C THR A 111 25.92 22.53 38.39
N GLY A 112 24.57 22.42 38.58
CA GLY A 112 23.55 22.97 37.68
C GLY A 112 22.58 21.92 37.16
N ASN A 113 21.67 22.34 36.28
CA ASN A 113 20.71 21.42 35.68
C ASN A 113 21.37 20.58 34.59
N VAL A 114 21.18 19.26 34.67
CA VAL A 114 21.60 18.28 33.68
C VAL A 114 20.36 17.67 33.02
N VAL A 115 20.35 17.58 31.71
CA VAL A 115 19.30 16.89 30.97
C VAL A 115 19.83 15.54 30.50
N VAL A 116 19.05 14.50 30.78
CA VAL A 116 19.33 13.14 30.33
C VAL A 116 18.36 12.81 29.19
N ALA A 117 18.90 12.43 28.04
CA ALA A 117 18.14 11.92 26.90
C ALA A 117 18.35 10.40 26.77
N THR A 118 17.25 9.68 26.67
CA THR A 118 17.26 8.27 26.26
C THR A 118 16.90 8.22 24.79
N ILE A 119 17.70 7.55 23.97
CA ILE A 119 17.57 7.49 22.52
C ILE A 119 17.40 6.03 22.10
N VAL A 120 16.36 5.76 21.35
CA VAL A 120 16.06 4.44 20.77
C VAL A 120 16.07 4.56 19.25
N ASP A 121 16.87 3.72 18.56
CA ASP A 121 16.77 3.56 17.12
C ASP A 121 15.51 2.75 16.82
N ILE A 122 14.55 3.37 16.15
CA ILE A 122 13.27 2.75 15.82
C ILE A 122 13.15 2.41 14.33
N THR A 123 14.25 2.49 13.57
CA THR A 123 14.26 2.31 12.12
C THR A 123 13.69 0.95 11.73
N GLU A 124 14.21 -0.13 12.33
CA GLU A 124 13.73 -1.50 12.02
C GLU A 124 12.29 -1.72 12.49
N ARG A 125 11.94 -1.21 13.69
CA ARG A 125 10.55 -1.30 14.20
C ARG A 125 9.57 -0.60 13.27
N LYS A 126 9.91 0.58 12.77
CA LYS A 126 9.08 1.37 11.86
C LYS A 126 8.98 0.68 10.49
N ARG A 127 10.11 0.19 9.94
CA ARG A 127 10.10 -0.56 8.68
C ARG A 127 9.20 -1.79 8.74
N ALA A 128 9.33 -2.60 9.78
CA ALA A 128 8.49 -3.80 9.95
C ALA A 128 7.00 -3.44 10.07
N ALA A 129 6.67 -2.34 10.77
CA ALA A 129 5.29 -1.86 10.86
C ALA A 129 4.75 -1.39 9.50
N ASP A 130 5.54 -0.64 8.73
CA ASP A 130 5.17 -0.16 7.40
C ASP A 130 5.02 -1.33 6.41
N GLU A 131 5.93 -2.30 6.43
CA GLU A 131 5.84 -3.53 5.61
C GLU A 131 4.57 -4.32 5.92
N LYS A 132 4.21 -4.45 7.21
CA LYS A 132 2.97 -5.13 7.61
C LYS A 132 1.73 -4.40 7.07
N ILE A 133 1.66 -3.08 7.21
CA ILE A 133 0.55 -2.27 6.68
C ILE A 133 0.41 -2.44 5.16
N ILE A 134 1.53 -2.44 4.44
CA ILE A 134 1.54 -2.63 2.99
C ILE A 134 1.05 -4.03 2.63
N HIS A 135 1.54 -5.04 3.34
CA HIS A 135 1.11 -6.43 3.11
C HIS A 135 -0.40 -6.60 3.32
N GLU A 136 -0.96 -6.04 4.39
CA GLU A 136 -2.39 -6.04 4.66
C GLU A 136 -3.18 -5.33 3.54
N ARG A 137 -2.74 -4.15 3.11
CA ARG A 137 -3.37 -3.40 1.99
C ARG A 137 -3.34 -4.18 0.67
N VAL A 138 -2.23 -4.86 0.38
CA VAL A 138 -2.10 -5.70 -0.83
C VAL A 138 -3.09 -6.86 -0.77
N GLN A 139 -3.17 -7.54 0.37
CA GLN A 139 -4.10 -8.66 0.57
C GLN A 139 -5.55 -8.20 0.42
N GLU A 140 -5.95 -7.14 1.09
CA GLU A 140 -7.32 -6.58 0.99
C GLU A 140 -7.67 -6.22 -0.45
N ARG A 141 -6.77 -5.55 -1.17
CA ARG A 141 -7.00 -5.15 -2.56
C ARG A 141 -7.21 -6.36 -3.47
N VAL A 142 -6.35 -7.35 -3.40
CA VAL A 142 -6.44 -8.58 -4.20
C VAL A 142 -7.72 -9.37 -3.86
N GLN A 143 -8.11 -9.40 -2.57
CA GLN A 143 -9.33 -10.06 -2.12
C GLN A 143 -10.59 -9.36 -2.64
N VAL A 144 -10.63 -8.02 -2.64
CA VAL A 144 -11.75 -7.26 -3.22
C VAL A 144 -11.93 -7.60 -4.70
N TYR A 145 -10.84 -7.60 -5.48
CA TYR A 145 -10.93 -7.99 -6.89
C TYR A 145 -11.37 -9.44 -7.08
N GLN A 146 -10.94 -10.35 -6.21
CA GLN A 146 -11.41 -11.73 -6.24
C GLN A 146 -12.90 -11.85 -6.00
N GLN A 147 -13.44 -11.12 -5.02
CA GLN A 147 -14.90 -11.08 -4.74
C GLN A 147 -15.70 -10.49 -5.89
N LEU A 148 -15.13 -9.54 -6.61
CA LEU A 148 -15.70 -8.94 -7.82
C LEU A 148 -15.53 -9.82 -9.06
N GLY A 149 -14.88 -10.99 -8.95
CA GLY A 149 -14.61 -11.87 -10.10
C GLY A 149 -13.59 -11.31 -11.08
N ILE A 150 -12.75 -10.35 -10.66
CA ILE A 150 -11.74 -9.69 -11.49
C ILE A 150 -10.38 -10.34 -11.27
N PRO A 151 -9.71 -10.89 -12.31
CA PRO A 151 -8.32 -11.33 -12.23
C PRO A 151 -7.41 -10.17 -11.85
N ALA A 152 -6.60 -10.34 -10.80
CA ALA A 152 -5.73 -9.28 -10.30
C ALA A 152 -4.39 -9.81 -9.79
N ALA A 153 -3.33 -9.00 -10.02
CA ALA A 153 -1.99 -9.21 -9.49
C ALA A 153 -1.43 -7.88 -8.97
N VAL A 154 -0.67 -7.92 -7.88
CA VAL A 154 0.13 -6.79 -7.41
C VAL A 154 1.60 -7.05 -7.71
N LEU A 155 2.25 -6.10 -8.35
CA LEU A 155 3.58 -6.19 -8.92
C LEU A 155 4.49 -5.09 -8.39
N GLN A 156 5.79 -5.36 -8.29
CA GLN A 156 6.83 -4.36 -8.18
C GLN A 156 7.21 -3.81 -9.57
N GLN A 157 7.95 -2.72 -9.62
CA GLN A 157 8.38 -2.04 -10.86
C GLN A 157 9.09 -2.94 -11.88
N ALA A 158 9.83 -3.95 -11.42
CA ALA A 158 10.51 -4.90 -12.31
C ALA A 158 9.61 -6.06 -12.76
N GLY A 159 8.29 -6.00 -12.49
CA GLY A 159 7.33 -7.07 -12.81
C GLY A 159 7.33 -8.23 -11.81
N GLN A 160 8.04 -8.11 -10.69
CA GLN A 160 8.02 -9.12 -9.63
C GLN A 160 6.64 -9.18 -8.97
N VAL A 161 6.14 -10.39 -8.78
CA VAL A 161 4.82 -10.65 -8.20
C VAL A 161 4.87 -10.54 -6.69
N VAL A 162 4.09 -9.65 -6.13
CA VAL A 162 3.88 -9.56 -4.68
C VAL A 162 2.75 -10.50 -4.26
N LEU A 163 1.62 -10.44 -4.98
CA LEU A 163 0.46 -11.29 -4.73
C LEU A 163 -0.43 -11.37 -5.98
N THR A 164 -1.11 -12.51 -6.18
CA THR A 164 -2.14 -12.69 -7.22
C THR A 164 -3.38 -13.34 -6.62
N ASN A 165 -4.56 -13.10 -7.20
CA ASN A 165 -5.72 -13.93 -6.91
C ASN A 165 -5.74 -15.20 -7.78
N PRO A 166 -6.52 -16.23 -7.41
CA PRO A 166 -6.65 -17.45 -8.21
C PRO A 166 -7.09 -17.20 -9.65
N LEU A 167 -8.00 -16.25 -9.87
CA LEU A 167 -8.51 -15.89 -11.20
C LEU A 167 -7.41 -15.42 -12.15
N PHE A 168 -6.40 -14.72 -11.63
CA PHE A 168 -5.26 -14.27 -12.43
C PHE A 168 -4.38 -15.44 -12.88
N LYS A 169 -4.27 -16.48 -12.06
CA LYS A 169 -3.47 -17.67 -12.39
C LYS A 169 -4.03 -18.45 -13.59
N ASP A 170 -5.33 -18.33 -13.84
CA ASP A 170 -6.00 -18.97 -14.96
C ASP A 170 -5.66 -18.30 -16.31
N LEU A 171 -5.05 -17.11 -16.29
CA LEU A 171 -4.62 -16.35 -17.47
C LEU A 171 -3.21 -16.72 -17.96
N HIS A 172 -2.78 -17.98 -17.79
CA HIS A 172 -1.43 -18.47 -18.13
C HIS A 172 -1.08 -18.42 -19.61
N SER A 173 -2.07 -18.27 -20.49
CA SER A 173 -1.83 -18.09 -21.95
C SER A 173 -1.51 -16.64 -22.32
N GLN A 174 -1.94 -15.66 -21.53
CA GLN A 174 -1.74 -14.22 -21.76
C GLN A 174 -0.58 -13.67 -20.93
N PHE A 175 -0.36 -14.25 -19.75
CA PHE A 175 0.67 -13.85 -18.80
C PHE A 175 1.54 -15.03 -18.42
N VAL A 176 2.83 -14.94 -18.71
CA VAL A 176 3.81 -15.99 -18.42
C VAL A 176 4.55 -15.66 -17.14
N PHE A 177 4.55 -16.61 -16.20
CA PHE A 177 5.36 -16.52 -15.00
C PHE A 177 6.78 -17.02 -15.28
N LYS A 178 7.78 -16.13 -15.17
CA LYS A 178 9.20 -16.43 -15.24
C LYS A 178 9.82 -16.30 -13.84
N GLY A 179 9.82 -17.38 -13.08
CA GLY A 179 10.19 -17.36 -11.67
C GLY A 179 9.19 -16.53 -10.86
N ASP A 180 9.66 -15.44 -10.26
CA ASP A 180 8.85 -14.49 -9.47
C ASP A 180 8.27 -13.31 -10.29
N ARG A 181 8.47 -13.31 -11.62
CA ARG A 181 8.07 -12.20 -12.51
C ARG A 181 6.97 -12.61 -13.47
N ILE A 182 6.15 -11.62 -13.83
CA ILE A 182 5.15 -11.74 -14.88
C ILE A 182 5.62 -11.04 -16.14
N GLU A 183 5.44 -11.68 -17.26
CA GLU A 183 5.57 -11.11 -18.61
C GLU A 183 4.26 -11.32 -19.38
N VAL A 184 3.95 -10.38 -20.29
CA VAL A 184 2.85 -10.53 -21.22
C VAL A 184 3.32 -11.43 -22.38
N SER A 185 2.49 -12.38 -22.83
CA SER A 185 2.86 -13.33 -23.87
C SER A 185 3.14 -12.68 -25.22
N ASP A 186 2.44 -11.60 -25.56
CA ASP A 186 2.72 -10.80 -26.75
C ASP A 186 3.99 -9.95 -26.55
N PRO A 187 5.04 -10.12 -27.37
CA PRO A 187 6.30 -9.40 -27.20
C PRO A 187 6.16 -7.87 -27.29
N THR A 188 5.31 -7.38 -28.19
CA THR A 188 5.11 -5.93 -28.40
C THR A 188 4.42 -5.29 -27.22
N VAL A 189 3.39 -5.95 -26.70
CA VAL A 189 2.66 -5.51 -25.51
C VAL A 189 3.54 -5.63 -24.28
N ASN A 190 4.39 -6.67 -24.20
CA ASN A 190 5.30 -6.88 -23.07
C ASN A 190 6.33 -5.77 -22.90
N GLU A 191 6.90 -5.27 -24.02
CA GLU A 191 7.84 -4.14 -23.96
C GLU A 191 7.16 -2.86 -23.44
N SER A 192 5.96 -2.56 -23.93
CA SER A 192 5.17 -1.42 -23.41
C SER A 192 4.79 -1.62 -21.94
N PHE A 193 4.41 -2.83 -21.55
CA PHE A 193 4.09 -3.17 -20.17
C PHE A 193 5.28 -2.94 -19.22
N LYS A 194 6.49 -3.40 -19.60
CA LYS A 194 7.73 -3.17 -18.83
C LYS A 194 8.05 -1.67 -18.67
N GLN A 195 7.91 -0.90 -19.75
CA GLN A 195 8.12 0.54 -19.71
C GLN A 195 7.16 1.25 -18.76
N GLU A 196 5.88 0.86 -18.77
CA GLU A 196 4.88 1.42 -17.88
C GLU A 196 5.10 1.02 -16.42
N LEU A 197 5.47 -0.22 -16.14
CA LEU A 197 5.88 -0.64 -14.80
C LEU A 197 7.06 0.18 -14.26
N ALA A 198 8.08 0.41 -15.09
CA ALA A 198 9.24 1.22 -14.72
C ALA A 198 8.89 2.72 -14.51
N SER A 199 7.77 3.17 -15.06
CA SER A 199 7.32 4.57 -14.96
C SER A 199 6.40 4.85 -13.77
N LEU A 200 6.01 3.84 -12.99
CA LEU A 200 5.04 3.98 -11.89
C LEU A 200 5.43 5.05 -10.87
N ASP A 201 6.71 5.16 -10.52
CA ASP A 201 7.19 6.16 -9.54
C ASP A 201 7.11 7.62 -10.00
N ARG A 202 6.94 7.85 -11.30
CA ARG A 202 6.98 9.18 -11.88
C ARG A 202 5.59 9.82 -12.04
N ARG A 203 4.52 9.08 -11.73
CA ARG A 203 3.14 9.49 -12.03
C ARG A 203 2.30 9.66 -10.77
N ASN A 204 1.37 10.59 -10.84
CA ASN A 204 0.42 10.88 -9.77
C ASN A 204 -0.50 9.68 -9.52
N HIS A 205 -0.68 9.27 -8.27
CA HIS A 205 -1.33 8.03 -7.84
C HIS A 205 -2.83 7.87 -8.22
N ASP A 206 -3.46 8.92 -8.75
CA ASP A 206 -4.93 8.95 -8.92
C ASP A 206 -5.43 8.54 -10.32
N LYS A 207 -4.56 8.09 -11.24
CA LYS A 207 -4.95 7.77 -12.61
C LYS A 207 -4.58 6.36 -13.01
N ILE A 208 -5.46 5.69 -13.78
CA ILE A 208 -5.12 4.52 -14.58
C ILE A 208 -3.93 4.91 -15.45
N VAL A 209 -2.82 4.22 -15.25
CA VAL A 209 -1.55 4.58 -15.87
C VAL A 209 -1.47 4.00 -17.28
N TYR A 210 -1.95 2.77 -17.45
CA TYR A 210 -1.81 2.07 -18.71
C TYR A 210 -2.95 1.06 -18.90
N SER A 211 -3.46 0.99 -20.13
CA SER A 211 -4.44 -0.02 -20.54
C SER A 211 -4.06 -0.54 -21.93
N SER A 212 -4.01 -1.85 -22.09
CA SER A 212 -3.70 -2.46 -23.38
C SER A 212 -4.58 -3.68 -23.63
N PRO A 213 -5.02 -3.90 -24.89
CA PRO A 213 -5.69 -5.12 -25.25
C PRO A 213 -4.68 -6.27 -25.33
N VAL A 214 -5.13 -7.46 -24.90
CA VAL A 214 -4.46 -8.75 -25.09
C VAL A 214 -5.52 -9.75 -25.54
N PHE A 215 -5.15 -10.72 -26.34
CA PHE A 215 -6.10 -11.71 -26.80
C PHE A 215 -6.05 -12.97 -25.94
N ALA A 216 -7.20 -13.60 -25.71
CA ALA A 216 -7.31 -14.89 -25.08
C ALA A 216 -6.60 -15.97 -25.92
N ALA A 217 -6.44 -17.18 -25.36
CA ALA A 217 -5.77 -18.30 -26.05
C ALA A 217 -6.44 -18.71 -27.37
N ASP A 218 -7.72 -18.38 -27.54
CA ASP A 218 -8.48 -18.58 -28.79
C ASP A 218 -8.09 -17.59 -29.91
N GLY A 219 -7.28 -16.55 -29.59
CA GLY A 219 -6.87 -15.50 -30.50
C GLY A 219 -7.96 -14.52 -30.91
N HIS A 220 -9.17 -14.66 -30.40
CA HIS A 220 -10.35 -13.89 -30.81
C HIS A 220 -10.97 -13.09 -29.67
N THR A 221 -10.91 -13.60 -28.44
CA THR A 221 -11.49 -12.93 -27.28
C THR A 221 -10.58 -11.83 -26.77
N PRO A 222 -10.94 -10.55 -26.93
CA PRO A 222 -10.11 -9.46 -26.42
C PRO A 222 -10.25 -9.35 -24.90
N LEU A 223 -9.12 -9.29 -24.23
CA LEU A 223 -8.97 -8.93 -22.83
C LEU A 223 -8.36 -7.54 -22.76
N ILE A 224 -8.73 -6.77 -21.78
CA ILE A 224 -8.02 -5.51 -21.47
C ILE A 224 -7.37 -5.66 -20.11
N PHE A 225 -6.08 -5.46 -20.04
CA PHE A 225 -5.44 -5.28 -18.75
C PHE A 225 -5.22 -3.80 -18.44
N HIS A 226 -5.30 -3.46 -17.17
CA HIS A 226 -5.08 -2.13 -16.64
C HIS A 226 -4.01 -2.20 -15.56
N LEU A 227 -3.06 -1.29 -15.63
CA LEU A 227 -2.04 -1.11 -14.60
C LEU A 227 -2.35 0.14 -13.79
N LEU A 228 -2.57 -0.02 -12.49
CA LEU A 228 -2.94 1.03 -11.56
C LEU A 228 -1.82 1.20 -10.53
N PRO A 229 -1.34 2.43 -10.27
CA PRO A 229 -0.34 2.64 -9.23
C PRO A 229 -0.92 2.37 -7.83
N MET A 230 -0.06 1.91 -6.94
CA MET A 230 -0.36 1.69 -5.53
C MET A 230 0.86 2.08 -4.71
N GLU A 231 0.66 2.79 -3.60
CA GLU A 231 1.74 3.08 -2.66
C GLU A 231 2.34 1.78 -2.10
N GLY A 232 3.66 1.68 -2.19
CA GLY A 232 4.48 0.63 -1.59
C GLY A 232 5.10 1.09 -0.26
N SER A 233 6.21 0.44 0.14
CA SER A 233 7.05 0.91 1.25
C SER A 233 7.76 2.21 0.89
N VAL A 234 8.31 2.90 1.89
CA VAL A 234 8.98 4.20 1.71
C VAL A 234 9.94 4.16 0.52
N GLY A 235 9.60 4.97 -0.51
CA GLY A 235 10.41 5.08 -1.75
C GLY A 235 10.13 4.02 -2.82
N SER A 236 9.08 3.18 -2.69
CA SER A 236 8.68 2.23 -3.73
C SER A 236 7.22 2.41 -4.13
N THR A 237 6.93 2.20 -5.41
CA THR A 237 5.56 2.15 -5.92
C THR A 237 5.26 0.74 -6.42
N LEU A 238 4.09 0.22 -6.08
CA LEU A 238 3.58 -1.04 -6.58
C LEU A 238 2.61 -0.78 -7.74
N GLY A 239 2.47 -1.74 -8.63
CA GLY A 239 1.45 -1.75 -9.67
C GLY A 239 0.38 -2.78 -9.36
N THR A 240 -0.89 -2.39 -9.41
CA THR A 240 -2.00 -3.35 -9.43
C THR A 240 -2.38 -3.60 -10.87
N LEU A 241 -2.17 -4.81 -11.34
CA LEU A 241 -2.58 -5.28 -12.65
C LEU A 241 -3.94 -5.96 -12.51
N ILE A 242 -4.95 -5.45 -13.22
CA ILE A 242 -6.27 -6.07 -13.30
C ILE A 242 -6.58 -6.41 -14.76
N VAL A 243 -7.36 -7.47 -14.97
CA VAL A 243 -7.74 -7.90 -16.32
C VAL A 243 -9.25 -7.92 -16.45
N THR A 244 -9.76 -7.26 -17.49
CA THR A 244 -11.18 -7.22 -17.83
C THR A 244 -11.40 -8.04 -19.09
N MET A 245 -12.33 -8.99 -19.04
CA MET A 245 -12.75 -9.75 -20.20
C MET A 245 -13.83 -8.96 -20.94
N LEU A 246 -13.64 -8.72 -22.24
CA LEU A 246 -14.64 -8.02 -23.05
C LEU A 246 -15.78 -8.94 -23.53
N ASP A 247 -15.59 -10.27 -23.45
CA ASP A 247 -16.55 -11.26 -23.92
C ASP A 247 -17.70 -11.59 -22.96
N ALA A 248 -17.53 -11.27 -21.70
CA ALA A 248 -18.62 -11.43 -20.76
C ALA A 248 -19.45 -10.15 -20.75
N LEU A 249 -20.41 -10.05 -21.67
CA LEU A 249 -21.66 -9.39 -21.35
C LEU A 249 -22.27 -10.21 -20.19
N ASP A 250 -21.72 -10.05 -18.98
CA ASP A 250 -22.34 -10.58 -17.78
C ASP A 250 -23.69 -9.91 -17.64
N VAL A 251 -24.67 -10.64 -18.03
CA VAL A 251 -26.06 -10.24 -17.85
C VAL A 251 -26.45 -10.71 -16.46
N PRO A 252 -27.16 -9.88 -15.69
CA PRO A 252 -27.71 -10.29 -14.41
C PRO A 252 -28.42 -11.62 -14.51
N SER A 253 -28.29 -12.46 -13.47
CA SER A 253 -29.05 -13.72 -13.44
C SER A 253 -30.55 -13.44 -13.67
N SER A 254 -31.25 -14.38 -14.32
CA SER A 254 -32.68 -14.21 -14.57
C SER A 254 -33.47 -13.91 -13.29
N GLU A 255 -33.02 -14.43 -12.12
CA GLU A 255 -33.64 -14.15 -10.82
C GLU A 255 -33.44 -12.70 -10.37
N LEU A 256 -32.28 -12.11 -10.64
CA LEU A 256 -32.02 -10.70 -10.34
C LEU A 256 -32.85 -9.79 -11.24
N VAL A 257 -32.92 -10.10 -12.54
CA VAL A 257 -33.76 -9.37 -13.54
C VAL A 257 -35.22 -9.46 -13.18
N GLU A 258 -35.70 -10.64 -12.77
CA GLU A 258 -37.08 -10.88 -12.28
C GLU A 258 -37.43 -9.95 -11.12
N ARG A 259 -36.58 -9.90 -10.10
CA ARG A 259 -36.78 -9.08 -8.90
C ARG A 259 -36.68 -7.58 -9.15
N LEU A 260 -35.74 -7.14 -9.96
CA LEU A 260 -35.50 -5.72 -10.21
C LEU A 260 -36.61 -5.07 -11.04
N PHE A 261 -37.19 -5.82 -12.00
CA PHE A 261 -38.17 -5.28 -12.94
C PHE A 261 -39.59 -5.88 -12.79
N ALA A 262 -39.80 -6.64 -11.72
CA ALA A 262 -41.09 -7.33 -11.48
C ALA A 262 -41.56 -8.15 -12.70
N LEU A 263 -40.62 -8.83 -13.37
CA LEU A 263 -40.89 -9.66 -14.52
C LEU A 263 -41.38 -11.04 -14.09
N ALA A 264 -42.22 -11.68 -14.93
CA ALA A 264 -42.50 -13.09 -14.74
C ALA A 264 -41.24 -13.94 -15.03
N PRO A 265 -41.07 -15.14 -14.42
CA PRO A 265 -39.88 -15.97 -14.62
C PRO A 265 -39.56 -16.27 -16.10
N ALA A 266 -40.56 -16.42 -16.95
CA ALA A 266 -40.38 -16.61 -18.40
C ALA A 266 -39.87 -15.32 -19.09
N GLU A 267 -40.41 -14.16 -18.71
CA GLU A 267 -39.97 -12.85 -19.20
C GLU A 267 -38.52 -12.55 -18.80
N ALA A 268 -38.17 -12.82 -17.54
CA ALA A 268 -36.83 -12.60 -17.02
C ALA A 268 -35.77 -13.47 -17.73
N ARG A 269 -36.09 -14.74 -18.00
CA ARG A 269 -35.21 -15.62 -18.79
C ARG A 269 -34.98 -15.10 -20.21
N VAL A 270 -36.05 -14.64 -20.88
CA VAL A 270 -35.91 -14.02 -22.21
C VAL A 270 -35.10 -12.75 -22.13
N ALA A 271 -35.38 -11.86 -21.17
CA ALA A 271 -34.64 -10.62 -20.97
C ALA A 271 -33.17 -10.87 -20.75
N ALA A 272 -32.81 -11.81 -19.88
CA ALA A 272 -31.39 -12.16 -19.60
C ALA A 272 -30.68 -12.67 -20.86
N LEU A 273 -31.27 -13.56 -21.65
CA LEU A 273 -30.69 -14.06 -22.90
C LEU A 273 -30.52 -12.98 -23.97
N ILE A 274 -31.46 -12.10 -24.11
CA ILE A 274 -31.37 -10.98 -25.04
C ILE A 274 -30.36 -9.95 -24.57
N GLY A 275 -30.32 -9.69 -23.27
CA GLY A 275 -29.31 -8.82 -22.65
C GLY A 275 -27.87 -9.34 -22.83
N SER A 276 -27.67 -10.68 -22.88
CA SER A 276 -26.38 -11.28 -23.20
C SER A 276 -26.02 -11.22 -24.71
N GLY A 277 -26.76 -10.44 -25.50
CA GLY A 277 -26.47 -10.24 -26.92
C GLY A 277 -27.04 -11.31 -27.84
N LEU A 278 -27.78 -12.30 -27.34
CA LEU A 278 -28.42 -13.29 -28.19
C LEU A 278 -29.57 -12.68 -29.01
N SER A 279 -29.64 -13.06 -30.29
CA SER A 279 -30.78 -12.73 -31.13
C SER A 279 -32.05 -13.48 -30.67
N PRO A 280 -33.27 -12.99 -30.98
CA PRO A 280 -34.52 -13.68 -30.64
C PRO A 280 -34.55 -15.12 -31.12
N ARG A 281 -33.96 -15.42 -32.28
CA ARG A 281 -33.84 -16.77 -32.83
C ARG A 281 -32.95 -17.67 -31.99
N GLN A 282 -31.82 -17.16 -31.54
CA GLN A 282 -30.88 -17.91 -30.68
C GLN A 282 -31.49 -18.14 -29.29
N ALA A 283 -32.12 -17.13 -28.71
CA ALA A 283 -32.83 -17.24 -27.43
C ALA A 283 -33.98 -18.26 -27.51
N ALA A 284 -34.75 -18.26 -28.59
CA ALA A 284 -35.80 -19.25 -28.85
C ALA A 284 -35.26 -20.68 -28.86
N LYS A 285 -34.13 -20.91 -29.59
CA LYS A 285 -33.45 -22.21 -29.62
C LYS A 285 -32.97 -22.65 -28.22
N LYS A 286 -32.42 -21.73 -27.45
CA LYS A 286 -31.91 -22.02 -26.10
C LYS A 286 -33.02 -22.32 -25.09
N LEU A 287 -34.18 -21.70 -25.25
CA LEU A 287 -35.36 -21.87 -24.37
C LEU A 287 -36.29 -22.99 -24.82
N GLY A 288 -36.12 -23.56 -26.02
CA GLY A 288 -36.99 -24.59 -26.56
C GLY A 288 -38.39 -24.06 -26.93
N ILE A 289 -38.52 -22.78 -27.34
CA ILE A 289 -39.79 -22.12 -27.71
C ILE A 289 -39.70 -21.51 -29.11
N SER A 290 -40.84 -21.04 -29.66
CA SER A 290 -40.83 -20.40 -30.96
C SER A 290 -40.22 -18.99 -30.92
N GLU A 291 -39.63 -18.55 -32.04
CA GLU A 291 -39.11 -17.17 -32.15
C GLU A 291 -40.27 -16.14 -31.99
N GLY A 292 -41.45 -16.48 -32.48
CA GLY A 292 -42.63 -15.64 -32.30
C GLY A 292 -42.99 -15.43 -30.82
N THR A 293 -42.88 -16.49 -30.00
CA THR A 293 -43.09 -16.41 -28.55
C THR A 293 -42.06 -15.49 -27.91
N VAL A 294 -40.76 -15.62 -28.26
CA VAL A 294 -39.72 -14.73 -27.76
C VAL A 294 -40.02 -13.26 -28.11
N ARG A 295 -40.40 -12.98 -29.35
CA ARG A 295 -40.69 -11.62 -29.80
C ARG A 295 -41.90 -11.01 -29.05
N THR A 296 -42.93 -11.82 -28.79
CA THR A 296 -44.10 -11.39 -28.02
C THR A 296 -43.73 -11.12 -26.57
N THR A 297 -42.96 -12.00 -25.95
CA THR A 297 -42.46 -11.83 -24.59
C THR A 297 -41.58 -10.58 -24.48
N LEU A 298 -40.71 -10.31 -25.46
CA LEU A 298 -39.89 -9.11 -25.48
C LEU A 298 -40.69 -7.81 -25.49
N LYS A 299 -41.84 -7.77 -26.20
CA LYS A 299 -42.72 -6.58 -26.16
C LYS A 299 -43.21 -6.30 -24.75
N HIS A 300 -43.58 -7.34 -23.99
CA HIS A 300 -44.01 -7.19 -22.60
C HIS A 300 -42.85 -6.78 -21.70
N VAL A 301 -41.66 -7.37 -21.91
CA VAL A 301 -40.43 -6.97 -21.20
C VAL A 301 -40.13 -5.50 -21.44
N PHE A 302 -40.15 -5.04 -22.70
CA PHE A 302 -39.86 -3.64 -23.03
C PHE A 302 -40.82 -2.68 -22.32
N THR A 303 -42.10 -3.00 -22.30
CA THR A 303 -43.10 -2.18 -21.60
C THR A 303 -42.83 -2.13 -20.10
N LYS A 304 -42.50 -3.26 -19.46
CA LYS A 304 -42.28 -3.33 -18.01
C LYS A 304 -40.95 -2.68 -17.59
N VAL A 305 -39.92 -2.82 -18.41
CA VAL A 305 -38.57 -2.28 -18.14
C VAL A 305 -38.45 -0.82 -18.55
N GLY A 306 -39.37 -0.30 -19.37
CA GLY A 306 -39.33 1.09 -19.84
C GLY A 306 -38.35 1.35 -20.96
N VAL A 307 -38.09 0.35 -21.82
CA VAL A 307 -37.18 0.46 -22.98
C VAL A 307 -37.95 0.19 -24.27
N SER A 308 -37.45 0.65 -25.41
CA SER A 308 -38.11 0.53 -26.70
C SER A 308 -37.42 -0.42 -27.67
N ARG A 309 -36.13 -0.72 -27.40
CA ARG A 309 -35.26 -1.50 -28.30
C ARG A 309 -34.44 -2.54 -27.56
N GLN A 310 -34.10 -3.62 -28.28
CA GLN A 310 -33.24 -4.68 -27.76
C GLN A 310 -31.88 -4.15 -27.29
N SER A 311 -31.30 -3.21 -28.03
CA SER A 311 -30.02 -2.57 -27.65
C SER A 311 -30.11 -1.78 -26.34
N GLU A 312 -31.22 -1.10 -26.09
CA GLU A 312 -31.45 -0.38 -24.84
C GLU A 312 -31.60 -1.33 -23.65
N LEU A 313 -32.28 -2.45 -23.84
CA LEU A 313 -32.36 -3.52 -22.84
C LEU A 313 -30.98 -4.09 -22.52
N ALA A 314 -30.18 -4.40 -23.54
CA ALA A 314 -28.83 -4.92 -23.36
C ALA A 314 -27.95 -3.95 -22.57
N VAL A 315 -27.93 -2.66 -22.95
CA VAL A 315 -27.18 -1.62 -22.24
C VAL A 315 -27.66 -1.46 -20.79
N LEU A 316 -28.95 -1.51 -20.55
CA LEU A 316 -29.52 -1.40 -19.20
C LEU A 316 -29.08 -2.58 -18.33
N LEU A 317 -29.20 -3.80 -18.83
CA LEU A 317 -28.86 -5.02 -18.10
C LEU A 317 -27.34 -5.11 -17.85
N THR A 318 -26.51 -4.69 -18.80
CA THR A 318 -25.04 -4.64 -18.60
C THR A 318 -24.64 -3.65 -17.50
N LYS A 319 -25.37 -2.53 -17.33
CA LYS A 319 -25.13 -1.58 -16.23
C LYS A 319 -25.52 -2.11 -14.85
N LEU A 320 -26.35 -3.14 -14.78
CA LEU A 320 -26.78 -3.76 -13.53
C LEU A 320 -25.82 -4.86 -13.06
N THR A 321 -24.95 -5.34 -13.91
CA THR A 321 -23.82 -6.20 -13.55
C THR A 321 -22.67 -5.32 -13.10
N LEU A 322 -22.74 -4.81 -11.88
CA LEU A 322 -21.59 -4.24 -11.19
C LEU A 322 -20.63 -5.40 -10.87
N ARG A 323 -19.55 -5.48 -11.62
CA ARG A 323 -18.32 -6.12 -11.17
C ARG A 323 -17.44 -5.12 -10.48
#